data_ef5555650b54bfe005b7060caa8d09ad
#
_entry.id   ef5555650b54bfe005b7060caa8d09ad
#
_cell.length_a   1.000
_cell.length_b   1.000
_cell.length_c   1.000
_cell.angle_alpha   90.00
_cell.angle_beta   90.00
_cell.angle_gamma   90.00
#
_symmetry.space_group_name_H-M   'P 1'
#
loop_
_entity.id
_entity.type
_entity.pdbx_description
1 polymer ?
#
loop_
_entity_poly.entity_id
_entity_poly.type
_entity_poly.pdbx_seq_one_letter_code
_entity_poly.pdbx_strand_id
1 'polypeptide(L)'
;SIEIRKDLTDQWKLHNVEEGVQYASLTDIIYQAWAGRTTKEYKQYKGLKKENLRDNMTNEELILNMLAELSTTSITKAKNPQTLDENKQCAKEGGNVARVAREELESKTGRQVVSPLSAKRFFEAQQPKKSLEDNNNDKEEEK
;
A
#
# COMPACT_ATOMS: atom_id res chain seq x y z
N SER A 1 -10.30 -1.51 3.06
CA SER A 1 -11.61 -1.79 2.49
C SER A 1 -12.08 -0.65 1.60
N ILE A 2 -13.05 -0.95 0.78
CA ILE A 2 -13.59 0.05 -0.15
C ILE A 2 -14.18 1.22 0.62
N GLU A 3 -14.85 0.95 1.72
CA GLU A 3 -15.46 2.01 2.54
C GLU A 3 -14.43 2.94 3.16
N ILE A 4 -13.36 2.37 3.68
CA ILE A 4 -12.32 3.19 4.31
C ILE A 4 -11.69 4.12 3.28
N ARG A 5 -11.42 3.59 2.09
CA ARG A 5 -10.85 4.40 1.02
C ARG A 5 -11.82 5.49 0.57
N LYS A 6 -13.10 5.14 0.45
CA LYS A 6 -14.10 6.12 0.05
C LYS A 6 -14.24 7.24 1.07
N ASP A 7 -14.23 6.90 2.37
CA ASP A 7 -14.29 7.92 3.41
C ASP A 7 -13.12 8.88 3.30
N LEU A 8 -11.94 8.35 3.03
CA LEU A 8 -10.74 9.18 2.88
C LEU A 8 -10.88 10.14 1.71
N THR A 9 -11.27 9.63 0.54
CA THR A 9 -11.39 10.49 -0.65
C THR A 9 -12.53 11.49 -0.49
N ASP A 10 -13.59 11.13 0.22
CA ASP A 10 -14.65 12.08 0.54
C ASP A 10 -14.12 13.23 1.41
N GLN A 11 -13.26 12.93 2.38
CA GLN A 11 -12.65 13.97 3.19
C GLN A 11 -11.72 14.86 2.36
N TRP A 12 -10.96 14.28 1.46
CA TRP A 12 -10.11 15.06 0.59
C TRP A 12 -10.93 16.03 -0.26
N LYS A 13 -12.04 15.55 -0.81
CA LYS A 13 -12.91 16.39 -1.61
C LYS A 13 -13.47 17.55 -0.76
N LEU A 14 -13.90 17.25 0.46
CA LEU A 14 -14.42 18.29 1.36
C LEU A 14 -13.37 19.32 1.75
N HIS A 15 -12.11 18.97 1.68
CA HIS A 15 -11.01 19.82 2.11
C HIS A 15 -10.19 20.34 0.93
N ASN A 16 -10.83 20.48 -0.23
CA ASN A 16 -10.27 21.16 -1.40
C ASN A 16 -9.14 20.42 -2.10
N VAL A 17 -9.05 19.12 -1.93
CA VAL A 17 -8.09 18.30 -2.68
C VAL A 17 -8.75 17.91 -3.99
N GLU A 18 -8.03 18.08 -5.09
CA GLU A 18 -8.54 17.76 -6.42
C GLU A 18 -8.25 16.32 -6.77
N GLU A 19 -9.21 15.67 -7.42
CA GLU A 19 -9.03 14.31 -7.88
C GLU A 19 -7.87 14.22 -8.88
N GLY A 20 -7.37 13.03 -9.07
CA GLY A 20 -6.28 12.80 -10.00
C GLY A 20 -4.93 13.00 -9.34
N VAL A 21 -4.18 13.98 -9.82
CA VAL A 21 -2.79 14.15 -9.37
C VAL A 21 -2.68 14.40 -7.88
N GLN A 22 -3.58 15.20 -7.32
CA GLN A 22 -3.49 15.52 -5.90
C GLN A 22 -3.87 14.32 -5.04
N TYR A 23 -4.90 13.57 -5.42
CA TYR A 23 -5.22 12.33 -4.70
C TYR A 23 -4.06 11.34 -4.76
N ALA A 24 -3.45 11.21 -5.94
CA ALA A 24 -2.30 10.31 -6.09
C ALA A 24 -1.13 10.76 -5.23
N SER A 25 -0.89 12.07 -5.16
CA SER A 25 0.19 12.61 -4.35
C SER A 25 -0.01 12.30 -2.86
N LEU A 26 -1.23 12.48 -2.37
CA LEU A 26 -1.53 12.20 -0.96
C LEU A 26 -1.45 10.70 -0.68
N THR A 27 -1.88 9.89 -1.62
CA THR A 27 -1.77 8.43 -1.48
C THR A 27 -0.31 8.00 -1.39
N ASP A 28 0.56 8.60 -2.21
CA ASP A 28 1.98 8.32 -2.14
C ASP A 28 2.58 8.71 -0.80
N ILE A 29 2.14 9.84 -0.25
CA ILE A 29 2.60 10.27 1.07
C ILE A 29 2.21 9.26 2.13
N ILE A 30 0.99 8.76 2.08
CA ILE A 30 0.53 7.74 3.04
C ILE A 30 1.39 6.49 2.94
N TYR A 31 1.62 5.99 1.72
CA TYR A 31 2.44 4.78 1.53
C TYR A 31 3.88 5.03 1.97
N GLN A 32 4.44 6.17 1.58
CA GLN A 32 5.80 6.50 1.98
C GLN A 32 5.93 6.54 3.50
N ALA A 33 4.95 7.12 4.17
CA ALA A 33 4.99 7.30 5.61
C ALA A 33 4.90 5.96 6.35
N TRP A 34 4.03 5.04 5.92
CA TRP A 34 3.89 3.80 6.68
C TRP A 34 4.70 2.64 6.12
N ALA A 35 4.88 2.58 4.80
CA ALA A 35 5.54 1.44 4.15
C ALA A 35 6.93 1.78 3.65
N GLY A 36 7.31 3.06 3.66
CA GLY A 36 8.63 3.48 3.22
C GLY A 36 8.82 3.50 1.71
N ARG A 37 7.73 3.40 0.96
CA ARG A 37 7.76 3.34 -0.51
C ARG A 37 6.58 4.10 -1.07
N THR A 38 6.78 4.74 -2.22
CA THR A 38 5.64 5.29 -2.96
C THR A 38 4.84 4.14 -3.56
N THR A 39 3.66 4.45 -4.11
CA THR A 39 2.84 3.44 -4.78
C THR A 39 3.63 2.72 -5.85
N LYS A 40 4.34 3.47 -6.68
CA LYS A 40 5.11 2.89 -7.75
C LYS A 40 6.23 1.98 -7.23
N GLU A 41 6.95 2.44 -6.21
CA GLU A 41 8.03 1.67 -5.62
C GLU A 41 7.52 0.39 -4.97
N TYR A 42 6.37 0.48 -4.33
CA TYR A 42 5.76 -0.67 -3.67
C TYR A 42 5.32 -1.71 -4.71
N LYS A 43 4.71 -1.24 -5.80
CA LYS A 43 4.35 -2.15 -6.89
C LYS A 43 5.58 -2.82 -7.47
N GLN A 44 6.64 -2.07 -7.69
CA GLN A 44 7.89 -2.64 -8.20
C GLN A 44 8.44 -3.69 -7.26
N TYR A 45 8.40 -3.44 -5.98
CA TYR A 45 8.89 -4.37 -4.97
C TYR A 45 8.12 -5.69 -5.02
N LYS A 46 6.82 -5.63 -5.31
CA LYS A 46 5.99 -6.82 -5.42
C LYS A 46 5.98 -7.43 -6.83
N GLY A 47 6.70 -6.85 -7.76
CA GLY A 47 6.74 -7.37 -9.13
C GLY A 47 5.48 -7.09 -9.93
N LEU A 48 4.74 -6.04 -9.58
CA LEU A 48 3.50 -5.68 -10.25
C LEU A 48 3.76 -4.64 -11.33
N LYS A 49 2.95 -4.65 -12.36
CA LYS A 49 2.98 -3.61 -13.39
C LYS A 49 1.68 -2.85 -13.39
N LYS A 50 0.62 -3.46 -13.91
CA LYS A 50 -0.71 -2.83 -13.94
C LYS A 50 -1.62 -3.36 -12.87
N GLU A 51 -1.23 -4.43 -12.23
CA GLU A 51 -2.06 -5.06 -11.21
C GLU A 51 -2.31 -4.11 -10.04
N ASN A 52 -3.43 -4.30 -9.38
CA ASN A 52 -3.81 -3.48 -8.24
C ASN A 52 -2.94 -3.81 -7.03
N LEU A 53 -2.39 -2.80 -6.40
CA LEU A 53 -1.49 -3.00 -5.27
C LEU A 53 -2.21 -3.65 -4.08
N ARG A 54 -3.41 -3.18 -3.75
CA ARG A 54 -4.14 -3.70 -2.58
C ARG A 54 -4.49 -5.16 -2.74
N ASP A 55 -4.85 -5.57 -3.96
CA ASP A 55 -5.21 -6.96 -4.21
C ASP A 55 -4.01 -7.89 -4.08
N ASN A 56 -2.83 -7.33 -3.94
CA ASN A 56 -1.58 -8.07 -3.87
C ASN A 56 -0.86 -7.89 -2.55
N MET A 57 -1.54 -7.35 -1.55
CA MET A 57 -0.99 -7.19 -0.21
C MET A 57 -1.27 -8.43 0.64
N THR A 58 -0.36 -8.72 1.55
CA THR A 58 -0.62 -9.70 2.60
C THR A 58 -1.66 -9.14 3.55
N ASN A 59 -2.21 -9.97 4.43
CA ASN A 59 -3.20 -9.51 5.40
C ASN A 59 -2.62 -8.41 6.30
N GLU A 60 -1.37 -8.57 6.73
CA GLU A 60 -0.73 -7.57 7.58
C GLU A 60 -0.58 -6.23 6.86
N GLU A 61 -0.11 -6.29 5.62
CA GLU A 61 0.01 -5.07 4.82
C GLU A 61 -1.34 -4.39 4.63
N LEU A 62 -2.36 -5.19 4.32
CA LEU A 62 -3.68 -4.62 4.06
C LEU A 62 -4.25 -3.95 5.29
N ILE A 63 -4.14 -4.59 6.45
CA ILE A 63 -4.67 -4.02 7.69
C ILE A 63 -3.92 -2.74 8.07
N LEU A 64 -2.60 -2.73 7.91
CA LEU A 64 -1.84 -1.51 8.21
C LEU A 64 -2.16 -0.39 7.24
N ASN A 65 -2.36 -0.73 5.96
CA ASN A 65 -2.78 0.28 5.00
C ASN A 65 -4.14 0.87 5.36
N MET A 66 -5.07 0.01 5.78
CA MET A 66 -6.39 0.47 6.22
C MET A 66 -6.26 1.36 7.46
N LEU A 67 -5.39 1.03 8.39
CA LEU A 67 -5.15 1.87 9.55
C LEU A 67 -4.60 3.23 9.14
N ALA A 68 -3.67 3.26 8.20
CA ALA A 68 -3.10 4.52 7.70
C ALA A 68 -4.19 5.40 7.09
N GLU A 69 -5.07 4.80 6.29
CA GLU A 69 -6.14 5.56 5.64
C GLU A 69 -7.19 6.03 6.64
N LEU A 70 -7.59 5.15 7.54
CA LEU A 70 -8.55 5.52 8.57
C LEU A 70 -8.00 6.64 9.46
N SER A 71 -6.73 6.53 9.84
CA SER A 71 -6.09 7.55 10.66
C SER A 71 -6.02 8.88 9.94
N THR A 72 -5.71 8.87 8.64
CA THR A 72 -5.68 10.10 7.86
C THR A 72 -7.06 10.75 7.82
N THR A 73 -8.11 9.94 7.63
CA THR A 73 -9.48 10.44 7.66
C THR A 73 -9.79 11.11 9.01
N SER A 74 -9.46 10.43 10.11
CA SER A 74 -9.72 10.95 11.44
C SER A 74 -8.96 12.24 11.71
N ILE A 75 -7.68 12.28 11.33
CA ILE A 75 -6.84 13.45 11.52
C ILE A 75 -7.34 14.61 10.66
N THR A 76 -7.74 14.33 9.43
CA THR A 76 -8.27 15.36 8.53
C THR A 76 -9.52 15.99 9.12
N LYS A 77 -10.42 15.17 9.66
CA LYS A 77 -11.62 15.71 10.31
C LYS A 77 -11.27 16.57 11.51
N ALA A 78 -10.30 16.16 12.31
CA ALA A 78 -9.95 16.87 13.52
C ALA A 78 -9.23 18.18 13.23
N LYS A 79 -8.36 18.21 12.22
CA LYS A 79 -7.53 19.36 11.95
C LYS A 79 -8.08 20.30 10.89
N ASN A 80 -9.05 19.86 10.11
CA ASN A 80 -9.73 20.68 9.11
C ASN A 80 -8.74 21.43 8.21
N PRO A 81 -7.88 20.70 7.47
CA PRO A 81 -6.87 21.35 6.63
C PRO A 81 -7.53 22.20 5.53
N GLN A 82 -6.90 23.33 5.23
CA GLN A 82 -7.45 24.29 4.27
C GLN A 82 -6.67 24.29 2.95
N THR A 83 -5.45 23.80 2.95
CA THR A 83 -4.59 23.82 1.77
C THR A 83 -4.11 22.41 1.45
N LEU A 84 -3.57 22.25 0.26
CA LEU A 84 -2.99 20.96 -0.12
C LEU A 84 -1.82 20.60 0.82
N ASP A 85 -0.99 21.58 1.17
CA ASP A 85 0.12 21.30 2.08
C ASP A 85 -0.36 20.84 3.44
N GLU A 86 -1.43 21.42 3.95
CA GLU A 86 -2.00 20.97 5.22
C GLU A 86 -2.58 19.58 5.10
N ASN A 87 -3.20 19.25 3.96
CA ASN A 87 -3.66 17.90 3.70
C ASN A 87 -2.50 16.91 3.60
N LYS A 88 -1.38 17.33 3.02
CA LYS A 88 -0.18 16.49 2.98
C LYS A 88 0.33 16.17 4.37
N GLN A 89 0.29 17.16 5.26
CA GLN A 89 0.70 16.92 6.64
C GLN A 89 -0.23 15.93 7.33
N CYS A 90 -1.53 16.03 7.11
CA CYS A 90 -2.48 15.07 7.67
C CYS A 90 -2.22 13.66 7.13
N ALA A 91 -1.90 13.53 5.84
CA ALA A 91 -1.60 12.24 5.24
C ALA A 91 -0.33 11.64 5.83
N LYS A 92 0.68 12.48 6.05
CA LYS A 92 1.91 12.02 6.67
C LYS A 92 1.67 11.53 8.09
N GLU A 93 0.88 12.28 8.85
CA GLU A 93 0.57 11.89 10.23
C GLU A 93 -0.24 10.62 10.28
N GLY A 94 -1.20 10.47 9.36
CA GLY A 94 -2.00 9.24 9.30
C GLY A 94 -1.16 8.03 8.95
N GLY A 95 -0.26 8.19 7.98
CA GLY A 95 0.67 7.11 7.64
C GLY A 95 1.59 6.77 8.80
N ASN A 96 2.01 7.79 9.56
CA ASN A 96 2.89 7.55 10.71
C ASN A 96 2.22 6.72 11.82
N VAL A 97 0.91 6.83 11.98
CA VAL A 97 0.19 5.98 12.94
C VAL A 97 0.40 4.50 12.57
N ALA A 98 0.22 4.19 11.30
CA ALA A 98 0.42 2.81 10.85
C ALA A 98 1.89 2.41 10.89
N ARG A 99 2.82 3.35 10.65
CA ARG A 99 4.23 3.06 10.72
C ARG A 99 4.63 2.62 12.12
N VAL A 100 4.15 3.30 13.14
CA VAL A 100 4.46 2.92 14.52
C VAL A 100 3.94 1.52 14.80
N ALA A 101 2.71 1.21 14.36
CA ALA A 101 2.15 -0.12 14.54
C ALA A 101 2.97 -1.16 13.78
N ARG A 102 3.40 -0.83 12.55
CA ARG A 102 4.23 -1.74 11.76
C ARG A 102 5.54 -2.06 12.46
N GLU A 103 6.20 -1.03 12.97
CA GLU A 103 7.49 -1.21 13.63
C GLU A 103 7.34 -2.05 14.89
N GLU A 104 6.25 -1.84 15.62
CA GLU A 104 6.01 -2.63 16.82
C GLU A 104 5.78 -4.10 16.46
N LEU A 105 5.00 -4.36 15.42
CA LEU A 105 4.75 -5.73 14.99
C LEU A 105 6.04 -6.39 14.51
N GLU A 106 6.87 -5.67 13.77
CA GLU A 106 8.14 -6.20 13.29
C GLU A 106 9.07 -6.53 14.45
N SER A 107 9.06 -5.71 15.50
CA SER A 107 9.87 -5.96 16.67
C SER A 107 9.43 -7.22 17.40
N LYS A 108 8.15 -7.55 17.38
CA LYS A 108 7.63 -8.73 18.06
C LYS A 108 7.82 -10.01 17.25
N THR A 109 7.77 -9.90 15.91
CA THR A 109 7.85 -11.09 15.06
C THR A 109 9.26 -11.36 14.53
N GLY A 110 10.11 -10.33 14.52
CA GLY A 110 11.43 -10.44 13.92
C GLY A 110 11.39 -10.44 12.40
N ARG A 111 10.26 -10.09 11.80
CA ARG A 111 10.10 -10.11 10.33
C ARG A 111 9.54 -8.79 9.86
N GLN A 112 9.90 -8.44 8.63
CA GLN A 112 9.36 -7.24 7.99
C GLN A 112 7.94 -7.50 7.52
N VAL A 113 7.08 -6.48 7.70
CA VAL A 113 5.69 -6.55 7.24
C VAL A 113 5.60 -6.29 5.75
N VAL A 114 6.28 -5.24 5.27
CA VAL A 114 6.24 -4.90 3.85
C VAL A 114 6.99 -6.00 3.10
N SER A 115 6.28 -6.67 2.20
CA SER A 115 6.70 -7.95 1.67
C SER A 115 6.71 -7.93 0.14
N PRO A 116 7.66 -8.63 -0.51
CA PRO A 116 7.61 -8.78 -1.96
C PRO A 116 6.56 -9.78 -2.42
N LEU A 117 5.89 -10.48 -1.49
CA LEU A 117 4.85 -11.43 -1.86
C LEU A 117 3.66 -10.72 -2.46
N SER A 118 3.06 -11.32 -3.47
CA SER A 118 1.88 -10.80 -4.14
C SER A 118 1.04 -11.96 -4.63
N ALA A 119 -0.25 -11.69 -4.91
CA ALA A 119 -1.11 -12.72 -5.49
C ALA A 119 -0.53 -13.20 -6.82
N LYS A 120 0.03 -12.26 -7.60
CA LYS A 120 0.65 -12.60 -8.88
C LYS A 120 1.78 -13.59 -8.69
N ARG A 121 2.71 -13.29 -7.76
CA ARG A 121 3.84 -14.17 -7.51
C ARG A 121 3.41 -15.48 -6.88
N PHE A 122 2.39 -15.43 -6.03
CA PHE A 122 1.85 -16.65 -5.45
C PHE A 122 1.30 -17.58 -6.52
N PHE A 123 0.52 -17.02 -7.46
CA PHE A 123 0.00 -17.84 -8.55
C PHE A 123 1.12 -18.40 -9.42
N GLU A 124 2.12 -17.58 -9.72
CA GLU A 124 3.25 -18.06 -10.52
C GLU A 124 3.97 -19.22 -9.83
N ALA A 125 4.11 -19.12 -8.51
CA ALA A 125 4.77 -20.16 -7.75
C ALA A 125 3.95 -21.43 -7.63
N GLN A 126 2.61 -21.31 -7.72
CA GLN A 126 1.72 -22.47 -7.62
C GLN A 126 1.51 -23.18 -8.94
N GLN A 127 1.87 -22.57 -10.05
CA GLN A 127 1.67 -23.21 -11.34
C GLN A 127 2.63 -24.35 -11.52
N PRO A 128 2.19 -25.45 -12.13
CA PRO A 128 3.12 -26.55 -12.39
C PRO A 128 4.24 -26.07 -13.28
N LYS A 129 5.44 -26.45 -12.94
CA LYS A 129 6.55 -26.16 -13.80
C LYS A 129 6.45 -27.03 -15.03
N LYS A 130 6.90 -26.51 -16.15
CA LYS A 130 7.02 -27.35 -17.32
C LYS A 130 7.96 -28.48 -17.00
N SER A 131 7.60 -29.64 -17.47
CA SER A 131 8.42 -30.77 -17.17
C SER A 131 9.79 -30.56 -17.78
N LEU A 132 10.74 -31.22 -17.18
CA LEU A 132 12.08 -31.09 -17.69
C LEU A 132 12.18 -31.64 -19.07
N GLU A 133 11.27 -32.50 -19.42
CA GLU A 133 11.31 -32.99 -20.73
C GLU A 133 10.69 -32.01 -21.59
N ASP A 134 9.65 -31.36 -21.20
CA ASP A 134 9.22 -30.43 -22.13
C ASP A 134 9.76 -29.21 -21.66
N ASN A 135 10.32 -29.02 -20.68
CA ASN A 135 10.76 -27.94 -20.31
C ASN A 135 11.94 -27.82 -20.05
N ASN A 136 12.40 -28.46 -19.77
CA ASN A 136 13.58 -28.22 -19.64
C ASN A 136 13.82 -27.08 -20.32
N ASN A 137 13.11 -26.63 -20.90
CA ASN A 137 13.25 -25.66 -21.69
C ASN A 137 12.56 -24.59 -21.09
N ASP A 138 12.00 -24.52 -20.29
CA ASP A 138 11.45 -23.54 -19.78
C ASP A 138 11.63 -23.37 -18.47
N LYS A 139 12.20 -23.84 -17.82
CA LYS A 139 12.38 -23.79 -16.66
C LYS A 139 13.14 -22.99 -16.30
N GLU A 140 13.19 -22.67 -15.99
CA GLU A 140 13.78 -22.12 -15.56
C GLU A 140 13.39 -21.00 -15.67
N GLU A 141 12.70 -20.72 -16.01
CA GLU A 141 12.36 -19.80 -16.12
C GLU A 141 11.74 -19.42 -15.21
N GLU A 142 11.38 -19.80 -14.74
CA GLU A 142 10.84 -19.52 -14.00
C GLU A 142 11.34 -19.19 -13.11
N LYS A 143 11.62 -19.15 -12.78
CA LYS A 143 12.00 -18.84 -11.89
C LYS A 143 12.45 -17.88 -11.79
#